data_7879809187a2c90fa355ab1c1f00fc2e
#
_entry.id   7879809187a2c90fa355ab1c1f00fc2e
#
_cell.length_a   1.000
_cell.length_b   1.000
_cell.length_c   1.000
_cell.angle_alpha   90.00
_cell.angle_beta   90.00
_cell.angle_gamma   90.00
#
_symmetry.space_group_name_H-M   'P 1'
#
loop_
_entity.id
_entity.type
_entity.pdbx_description
1 polymer ?
#
loop_
_entity_poly.entity_id
_entity_poly.type
_entity_poly.pdbx_seq_one_letter_code
_entity_poly.pdbx_strand_id
1 'polypeptide(L)'
;MIRNEYMPLLRRVEKPGRYTGGEYGSVIKDKKNIDVRFCFCFPDTYEIGMSNLGIKILADTMNALDYCWCERSYAPWSDFEKELRENGLPLYALESGDPLGDFDIVGFTLQYELSYSNVVNMLELSGIPAFAADRGEDYPIIIGGGPCTYNPEPVADFFD
;
A
#
# COMPACT_ATOMS: atom_id res chain seq x y z
N MET A 1 3.04 -13.17 -4.99
CA MET A 1 3.53 -14.13 -3.94
C MET A 1 4.64 -13.43 -3.19
N ILE A 2 4.59 -13.43 -1.86
CA ILE A 2 5.58 -12.77 -0.99
C ILE A 2 7.01 -13.20 -1.33
N ARG A 3 7.92 -12.24 -1.33
CA ARG A 3 9.35 -12.50 -1.56
C ARG A 3 9.94 -13.27 -0.37
N ASN A 4 10.92 -14.15 -0.65
CA ASN A 4 11.52 -15.03 0.35
C ASN A 4 12.17 -14.29 1.53
N GLU A 5 12.60 -13.05 1.32
CA GLU A 5 13.25 -12.21 2.34
C GLU A 5 12.32 -11.83 3.51
N TYR A 6 11.00 -11.76 3.27
CA TYR A 6 10.01 -11.47 4.31
C TYR A 6 9.58 -12.70 5.11
N MET A 7 9.82 -13.91 4.61
CA MET A 7 9.36 -15.14 5.25
C MET A 7 9.90 -15.34 6.70
N PRO A 8 11.16 -14.97 7.01
CA PRO A 8 11.64 -15.03 8.39
C PRO A 8 10.95 -14.07 9.33
N LEU A 9 10.55 -12.88 8.84
CA LEU A 9 9.85 -11.85 9.60
C LEU A 9 8.45 -12.32 10.00
N LEU A 10 7.75 -12.93 9.04
CA LEU A 10 6.39 -13.44 9.26
C LEU A 10 6.29 -14.52 10.34
N ARG A 11 7.39 -15.19 10.65
CA ARG A 11 7.42 -16.17 11.76
C ARG A 11 7.50 -15.54 13.14
N ARG A 12 7.77 -14.23 13.22
CA ARG A 12 7.95 -13.49 14.48
C ARG A 12 6.78 -12.60 14.82
N VAL A 13 5.81 -12.46 13.90
CA VAL A 13 4.62 -11.64 14.12
C VAL A 13 3.46 -12.46 14.65
N GLU A 14 2.55 -11.79 15.37
CA GLU A 14 1.39 -12.43 16.00
C GLU A 14 0.41 -13.03 14.97
N LYS A 15 0.19 -12.33 13.85
CA LYS A 15 -0.77 -12.72 12.82
C LYS A 15 -0.17 -12.65 11.41
N PRO A 16 0.63 -13.64 11.01
CA PRO A 16 1.27 -13.63 9.69
C PRO A 16 0.27 -13.54 8.52
N GLY A 17 -0.95 -14.06 8.69
CA GLY A 17 -2.00 -14.02 7.67
C GLY A 17 -2.39 -12.62 7.19
N ARG A 18 -2.10 -11.56 7.96
CA ARG A 18 -2.29 -10.17 7.56
C ARG A 18 -1.42 -9.76 6.37
N TYR A 19 -0.31 -10.47 6.18
CA TYR A 19 0.80 -10.06 5.32
C TYR A 19 1.09 -11.06 4.21
N THR A 20 0.39 -12.20 4.17
CA THR A 20 0.71 -13.29 3.23
C THR A 20 0.07 -13.14 1.86
N GLY A 21 -0.95 -12.31 1.70
CA GLY A 21 -1.74 -12.27 0.47
C GLY A 21 -2.40 -13.62 0.14
N GLY A 22 -2.69 -13.86 -1.13
CA GLY A 22 -3.29 -15.13 -1.58
C GLY A 22 -4.75 -15.31 -1.20
N GLU A 23 -5.46 -14.21 -1.00
CA GLU A 23 -6.87 -14.19 -0.67
C GLU A 23 -7.73 -14.70 -1.84
N TYR A 24 -8.88 -15.27 -1.49
CA TYR A 24 -9.83 -15.66 -2.52
C TYR A 24 -10.27 -14.44 -3.36
N GLY A 25 -10.16 -14.56 -4.68
CA GLY A 25 -10.47 -13.48 -5.61
C GLY A 25 -9.36 -12.46 -5.83
N SER A 26 -8.17 -12.64 -5.25
CA SER A 26 -7.01 -11.78 -5.57
C SER A 26 -6.65 -11.90 -7.06
N VAL A 27 -6.48 -10.75 -7.70
CA VAL A 27 -6.09 -10.68 -9.12
C VAL A 27 -4.57 -10.63 -9.23
N ILE A 28 -4.02 -11.60 -9.95
CA ILE A 28 -2.58 -11.65 -10.27
C ILE A 28 -2.42 -11.49 -11.78
N LYS A 29 -1.63 -10.51 -12.21
CA LYS A 29 -1.33 -10.26 -13.62
C LYS A 29 0.16 -10.45 -13.93
N ASP A 30 0.48 -10.71 -15.20
CA ASP A 30 1.87 -10.73 -15.67
C ASP A 30 2.34 -9.28 -15.87
N LYS A 31 3.33 -8.85 -15.11
CA LYS A 31 3.92 -7.50 -15.17
C LYS A 31 4.36 -7.07 -16.57
N LYS A 32 4.73 -8.03 -17.43
CA LYS A 32 5.17 -7.75 -18.79
C LYS A 32 4.08 -7.19 -19.70
N ASN A 33 2.82 -7.41 -19.32
CA ASN A 33 1.64 -7.03 -20.09
C ASN A 33 0.89 -5.85 -19.43
N ILE A 34 1.51 -5.18 -18.46
CA ILE A 34 0.90 -4.10 -17.68
C ILE A 34 1.64 -2.80 -17.95
N ASP A 35 0.89 -1.78 -18.35
CA ASP A 35 1.42 -0.43 -18.57
C ASP A 35 1.41 0.40 -17.28
N VAL A 36 0.45 0.15 -16.36
CA VAL A 36 0.29 0.90 -15.11
C VAL A 36 0.11 -0.04 -13.93
N ARG A 37 0.99 0.09 -12.95
CA ARG A 37 0.89 -0.57 -11.67
C ARG A 37 0.38 0.40 -10.61
N PHE A 38 -0.76 0.10 -10.04
CA PHE A 38 -1.38 0.90 -9.00
C PHE A 38 -1.36 0.12 -7.67
N CYS A 39 -0.89 0.73 -6.58
CA CYS A 39 -1.04 0.16 -5.25
C CYS A 39 -2.09 0.93 -4.45
N PHE A 40 -3.18 0.28 -4.10
CA PHE A 40 -4.20 0.87 -3.24
C PHE A 40 -3.83 0.65 -1.77
N CYS A 41 -3.50 1.74 -1.07
CA CYS A 41 -3.10 1.74 0.32
C CYS A 41 -4.25 2.12 1.25
N PHE A 42 -4.52 1.28 2.23
CA PHE A 42 -5.42 1.61 3.32
C PHE A 42 -4.59 1.91 4.58
N PRO A 43 -4.64 3.15 5.11
CA PRO A 43 -3.79 3.55 6.23
C PRO A 43 -4.35 3.09 7.59
N ASP A 44 -4.73 1.84 7.67
CA ASP A 44 -5.13 1.12 8.87
C ASP A 44 -4.81 -0.37 8.69
N THR A 45 -5.06 -1.16 9.75
CA THR A 45 -4.73 -2.58 9.77
C THR A 45 -5.50 -3.38 8.72
N TYR A 46 -4.95 -4.54 8.38
CA TYR A 46 -5.52 -5.48 7.42
C TYR A 46 -7.00 -5.79 7.68
N GLU A 47 -7.39 -6.06 8.94
CA GLU A 47 -8.77 -6.44 9.28
C GLU A 47 -9.78 -5.32 8.97
N ILE A 48 -9.38 -4.08 9.18
CA ILE A 48 -10.21 -2.90 8.89
C ILE A 48 -10.26 -2.67 7.37
N GLY A 49 -9.10 -2.64 6.73
CA GLY A 49 -9.00 -2.39 5.30
C GLY A 49 -9.65 -3.47 4.44
N MET A 50 -9.48 -4.73 4.78
CA MET A 50 -10.11 -5.86 4.08
C MET A 50 -11.64 -5.88 4.17
N SER A 51 -12.20 -5.29 5.22
CA SER A 51 -13.66 -5.15 5.35
C SER A 51 -14.23 -3.96 4.57
N ASN A 52 -13.37 -3.06 4.05
CA ASN A 52 -13.81 -1.90 3.29
C ASN A 52 -14.24 -2.28 1.87
N LEU A 53 -15.56 -2.23 1.62
CA LEU A 53 -16.13 -2.58 0.31
C LEU A 53 -15.69 -1.62 -0.80
N GLY A 54 -15.49 -0.34 -0.48
CA GLY A 54 -15.09 0.68 -1.45
C GLY A 54 -13.76 0.36 -2.13
N ILE A 55 -12.75 -0.06 -1.36
CA ILE A 55 -11.46 -0.48 -1.92
C ILE A 55 -11.62 -1.69 -2.83
N LYS A 56 -12.41 -2.69 -2.43
CA LYS A 56 -12.64 -3.88 -3.25
C LYS A 56 -13.26 -3.52 -4.60
N ILE A 57 -14.30 -2.69 -4.59
CA ILE A 57 -14.97 -2.24 -5.83
C ILE A 57 -13.99 -1.46 -6.73
N LEU A 58 -13.21 -0.55 -6.15
CA LEU A 58 -12.24 0.24 -6.92
C LEU A 58 -11.13 -0.64 -7.49
N ALA A 59 -10.57 -1.53 -6.68
CA ALA A 59 -9.54 -2.47 -7.13
C ALA A 59 -10.05 -3.40 -8.24
N ASP A 60 -11.26 -3.94 -8.10
CA ASP A 60 -11.89 -4.78 -9.12
C ASP A 60 -12.14 -3.99 -10.42
N THR A 61 -12.60 -2.74 -10.29
CA THR A 61 -12.83 -1.86 -11.46
C THR A 61 -11.53 -1.58 -12.21
N MET A 62 -10.44 -1.28 -11.50
CA MET A 62 -9.14 -1.06 -12.12
C MET A 62 -8.57 -2.35 -12.70
N ASN A 63 -8.74 -3.47 -12.03
CA ASN A 63 -8.27 -4.76 -12.50
C ASN A 63 -9.06 -5.31 -13.70
N ALA A 64 -10.26 -4.77 -13.99
CA ALA A 64 -10.99 -5.06 -15.22
C ALA A 64 -10.33 -4.44 -16.47
N LEU A 65 -9.39 -3.49 -16.30
CA LEU A 65 -8.61 -2.91 -17.39
C LEU A 65 -7.38 -3.78 -17.68
N ASP A 66 -7.20 -4.17 -18.93
CA ASP A 66 -6.11 -5.09 -19.31
C ASP A 66 -4.72 -4.52 -19.04
N TYR A 67 -4.56 -3.21 -19.23
CA TYR A 67 -3.29 -2.49 -19.07
C TYR A 67 -2.95 -2.09 -17.63
N CYS A 68 -3.87 -2.23 -16.69
CA CYS A 68 -3.68 -1.80 -15.30
C CYS A 68 -3.68 -3.00 -14.35
N TRP A 69 -2.76 -3.02 -13.39
CA TRP A 69 -2.81 -3.96 -12.28
C TRP A 69 -2.86 -3.20 -10.96
N CYS A 70 -4.01 -3.30 -10.29
CA CYS A 70 -4.24 -2.75 -8.97
C CYS A 70 -3.98 -3.81 -7.90
N GLU A 71 -3.04 -3.50 -7.02
CA GLU A 71 -2.65 -4.30 -5.87
C GLU A 71 -3.01 -3.56 -4.56
N ARG A 72 -2.91 -4.21 -3.41
CA ARG A 72 -3.33 -3.63 -2.13
C ARG A 72 -2.23 -3.70 -1.08
N SER A 73 -2.17 -2.68 -0.24
CA SER A 73 -1.33 -2.65 0.95
C SER A 73 -2.07 -2.05 2.14
N TYR A 74 -1.71 -2.45 3.34
CA TYR A 74 -2.33 -2.02 4.59
C TYR A 74 -1.26 -1.55 5.56
N ALA A 75 -1.61 -0.65 6.48
CA ALA A 75 -0.71 -0.27 7.54
C ALA A 75 -0.34 -1.51 8.39
N PRO A 76 0.95 -1.79 8.58
CA PRO A 76 1.36 -2.93 9.38
C PRO A 76 1.04 -2.70 10.86
N TRP A 77 0.77 -3.79 11.59
CA TRP A 77 0.75 -3.74 13.04
C TRP A 77 2.16 -3.53 13.59
N SER A 78 2.26 -3.05 14.80
CA SER A 78 3.54 -2.64 15.40
C SER A 78 4.62 -3.73 15.43
N ASP A 79 4.24 -4.99 15.51
CA ASP A 79 5.16 -6.11 15.47
C ASP A 79 5.82 -6.30 14.10
N PHE A 80 5.03 -6.21 13.03
CA PHE A 80 5.56 -6.32 11.67
C PHE A 80 6.29 -5.05 11.24
N GLU A 81 5.80 -3.87 11.63
CA GLU A 81 6.51 -2.61 11.43
C GLU A 81 7.93 -2.66 12.02
N LYS A 82 8.04 -3.13 13.26
CA LYS A 82 9.33 -3.33 13.93
C LYS A 82 10.24 -4.23 13.12
N GLU A 83 9.75 -5.37 12.67
CA GLU A 83 10.53 -6.32 11.86
C GLU A 83 10.99 -5.69 10.54
N LEU A 84 10.13 -4.93 9.84
CA LEU A 84 10.51 -4.22 8.62
C LEU A 84 11.66 -3.23 8.88
N ARG A 85 11.53 -2.38 9.91
CA ARG A 85 12.55 -1.38 10.27
C ARG A 85 13.88 -2.02 10.69
N GLU A 86 13.85 -3.05 11.54
CA GLU A 86 15.07 -3.73 12.04
C GLU A 86 15.83 -4.49 10.94
N ASN A 87 15.12 -4.96 9.91
CA ASN A 87 15.73 -5.69 8.80
C ASN A 87 15.98 -4.83 7.55
N GLY A 88 15.58 -3.55 7.56
CA GLY A 88 15.74 -2.63 6.42
C GLY A 88 14.94 -3.07 5.19
N LEU A 89 13.80 -3.74 5.39
CA LEU A 89 12.93 -4.19 4.30
C LEU A 89 11.74 -3.24 4.14
N PRO A 90 11.39 -2.86 2.91
CA PRO A 90 10.28 -1.94 2.66
C PRO A 90 8.92 -2.60 2.83
N LEU A 91 7.88 -1.79 3.08
CA LEU A 91 6.49 -2.21 3.00
C LEU A 91 6.14 -2.58 1.55
N TYR A 92 5.27 -3.58 1.38
CA TYR A 92 4.96 -4.18 0.08
C TYR A 92 3.46 -4.38 -0.17
N ALA A 93 3.11 -4.59 -1.43
CA ALA A 93 1.77 -4.95 -1.86
C ALA A 93 1.51 -6.46 -1.69
N LEU A 94 0.30 -6.83 -1.26
CA LEU A 94 -0.04 -8.21 -0.88
C LEU A 94 -0.09 -9.18 -2.07
N GLU A 95 -0.45 -8.73 -3.26
CA GLU A 95 -0.62 -9.59 -4.44
C GLU A 95 0.72 -10.03 -5.01
N SER A 96 1.63 -9.09 -5.27
CA SER A 96 2.95 -9.39 -5.85
C SER A 96 4.03 -9.64 -4.80
N GLY A 97 3.95 -8.98 -3.65
CA GLY A 97 5.02 -8.86 -2.68
C GLY A 97 6.08 -7.82 -3.06
N ASP A 98 5.78 -6.96 -4.03
CA ASP A 98 6.72 -5.91 -4.44
C ASP A 98 6.63 -4.69 -3.50
N PRO A 99 7.77 -4.02 -3.24
CA PRO A 99 7.79 -2.75 -2.52
C PRO A 99 6.88 -1.70 -3.14
N LEU A 100 6.30 -0.82 -2.33
CA LEU A 100 5.43 0.26 -2.85
C LEU A 100 6.19 1.23 -3.77
N GLY A 101 7.49 1.37 -3.59
CA GLY A 101 8.35 2.20 -4.46
C GLY A 101 8.48 1.66 -5.89
N ASP A 102 8.11 0.40 -6.15
CA ASP A 102 8.19 -0.22 -7.48
C ASP A 102 6.90 0.02 -8.32
N PHE A 103 5.95 0.80 -7.81
CA PHE A 103 4.68 1.12 -8.48
C PHE A 103 4.74 2.46 -9.21
N ASP A 104 3.84 2.66 -10.19
CA ASP A 104 3.70 3.95 -10.87
C ASP A 104 2.85 4.92 -10.04
N ILE A 105 1.82 4.39 -9.38
CA ILE A 105 0.90 5.18 -8.55
C ILE A 105 0.65 4.45 -7.23
N VAL A 106 0.72 5.18 -6.12
CA VAL A 106 0.31 4.73 -4.79
C VAL A 106 -0.84 5.61 -4.31
N GLY A 107 -2.02 5.01 -4.17
CA GLY A 107 -3.24 5.71 -3.80
C GLY A 107 -3.69 5.39 -2.37
N PHE A 108 -3.83 6.42 -1.54
CA PHE A 108 -4.33 6.27 -0.18
C PHE A 108 -5.82 6.61 -0.08
N THR A 109 -6.58 5.82 0.67
CA THR A 109 -7.95 6.16 1.03
C THR A 109 -7.99 6.83 2.40
N LEU A 110 -8.42 8.09 2.43
CA LEU A 110 -8.46 8.93 3.63
C LEU A 110 -9.88 8.89 4.23
N GLN A 111 -10.16 7.89 5.07
CA GLN A 111 -11.50 7.68 5.63
C GLN A 111 -11.77 8.54 6.86
N TYR A 112 -10.75 8.85 7.64
CA TYR A 112 -10.82 9.68 8.86
C TYR A 112 -9.43 10.23 9.20
N GLU A 113 -9.39 11.36 9.88
CA GLU A 113 -8.18 12.17 10.10
C GLU A 113 -7.14 11.47 11.01
N LEU A 114 -7.58 10.60 11.92
CA LEU A 114 -6.66 9.85 12.79
C LEU A 114 -5.72 8.89 12.03
N SER A 115 -6.04 8.60 10.77
CA SER A 115 -5.19 7.76 9.91
C SER A 115 -4.04 8.52 9.21
N TYR A 116 -3.98 9.85 9.31
CA TYR A 116 -2.97 10.64 8.60
C TYR A 116 -1.53 10.29 8.98
N SER A 117 -1.28 10.03 10.27
CA SER A 117 0.04 9.56 10.71
C SER A 117 0.43 8.21 10.12
N ASN A 118 -0.57 7.34 9.86
CA ASN A 118 -0.31 6.05 9.21
C ASN A 118 0.06 6.21 7.73
N VAL A 119 -0.47 7.23 7.03
CA VAL A 119 -0.05 7.55 5.66
C VAL A 119 1.44 7.84 5.63
N VAL A 120 1.89 8.78 6.48
CA VAL A 120 3.32 9.15 6.59
C VAL A 120 4.16 7.92 6.96
N ASN A 121 3.72 7.14 7.93
CA ASN A 121 4.42 5.92 8.35
C ASN A 121 4.54 4.88 7.23
N MET A 122 3.48 4.69 6.43
CA MET A 122 3.51 3.76 5.28
C MET A 122 4.47 4.26 4.18
N LEU A 123 4.53 5.56 3.91
CA LEU A 123 5.50 6.15 2.98
C LEU A 123 6.94 5.91 3.46
N GLU A 124 7.23 6.23 4.72
CA GLU A 124 8.55 6.00 5.32
C GLU A 124 8.96 4.52 5.28
N LEU A 125 8.07 3.62 5.67
CA LEU A 125 8.30 2.17 5.62
C LEU A 125 8.54 1.66 4.20
N SER A 126 8.02 2.36 3.20
CA SER A 126 8.21 2.02 1.78
C SER A 126 9.48 2.63 1.18
N GLY A 127 10.23 3.41 1.95
CA GLY A 127 11.39 4.16 1.46
C GLY A 127 11.03 5.31 0.52
N ILE A 128 9.78 5.77 0.55
CA ILE A 128 9.26 6.88 -0.24
C ILE A 128 9.33 8.15 0.61
N PRO A 129 9.95 9.26 0.16
CA PRO A 129 9.94 10.51 0.89
C PRO A 129 8.52 10.96 1.23
N ALA A 130 8.29 11.34 2.49
CA ALA A 130 6.94 11.71 2.95
C ALA A 130 6.43 12.97 2.23
N PHE A 131 7.26 14.00 2.13
CA PHE A 131 6.87 15.24 1.45
C PHE A 131 6.94 15.12 -0.07
N ALA A 132 5.90 15.59 -0.76
CA ALA A 132 5.86 15.63 -2.22
C ALA A 132 7.05 16.40 -2.82
N ALA A 133 7.43 17.50 -2.20
CA ALA A 133 8.55 18.33 -2.63
C ALA A 133 9.93 17.61 -2.63
N ASP A 134 10.05 16.53 -1.87
CA ASP A 134 11.29 15.74 -1.78
C ASP A 134 11.30 14.54 -2.74
N ARG A 135 10.20 14.30 -3.48
CA ARG A 135 10.09 13.22 -4.47
C ARG A 135 10.48 13.72 -5.86
N GLY A 136 11.33 12.94 -6.54
CA GLY A 136 11.64 13.11 -7.95
C GLY A 136 10.91 12.09 -8.82
N GLU A 137 11.28 12.06 -10.11
CA GLU A 137 10.66 11.16 -11.12
C GLU A 137 10.89 9.66 -10.84
N ASP A 138 11.81 9.31 -9.94
CA ASP A 138 12.11 7.93 -9.57
C ASP A 138 11.12 7.34 -8.56
N TYR A 139 10.20 8.14 -8.03
CA TYR A 139 9.19 7.72 -7.07
C TYR A 139 7.80 7.63 -7.69
N PRO A 140 6.91 6.78 -7.13
CA PRO A 140 5.52 6.72 -7.58
C PRO A 140 4.80 8.05 -7.33
N ILE A 141 3.78 8.32 -8.14
CA ILE A 141 2.84 9.42 -7.86
C ILE A 141 1.98 9.03 -6.65
N ILE A 142 1.95 9.86 -5.64
CA ILE A 142 1.18 9.63 -4.42
C ILE A 142 -0.13 10.42 -4.47
N ILE A 143 -1.25 9.69 -4.49
CA ILE A 143 -2.58 10.32 -4.54
C ILE A 143 -3.43 9.99 -3.32
N GLY A 144 -4.32 10.89 -2.94
CA GLY A 144 -5.28 10.72 -1.86
C GLY A 144 -6.72 10.77 -2.35
N GLY A 145 -7.57 9.87 -1.81
CA GLY A 145 -9.00 9.87 -2.07
C GLY A 145 -9.80 9.59 -0.81
N GLY A 146 -11.12 9.71 -0.88
CA GLY A 146 -12.00 9.44 0.25
C GLY A 146 -12.56 10.70 0.93
N PRO A 147 -13.37 10.53 2.00
CA PRO A 147 -14.12 11.66 2.59
C PRO A 147 -13.23 12.79 3.12
N CYS A 148 -12.07 12.48 3.67
CA CYS A 148 -11.20 13.53 4.24
C CYS A 148 -10.52 14.42 3.19
N THR A 149 -10.60 14.09 1.90
CA THR A 149 -10.08 14.96 0.83
C THR A 149 -10.91 16.24 0.64
N TYR A 150 -12.07 16.35 1.26
CA TYR A 150 -12.82 17.61 1.34
C TYR A 150 -12.09 18.70 2.13
N ASN A 151 -11.18 18.30 3.03
CA ASN A 151 -10.27 19.21 3.72
C ASN A 151 -8.83 18.70 3.58
N PRO A 152 -8.16 18.94 2.45
CA PRO A 152 -6.84 18.38 2.17
C PRO A 152 -5.70 19.06 2.92
N GLU A 153 -5.89 20.30 3.40
CA GLU A 153 -4.85 21.15 4.00
C GLU A 153 -3.94 20.43 5.01
N PRO A 154 -4.47 19.60 5.95
CA PRO A 154 -3.61 18.95 6.95
C PRO A 154 -2.59 17.95 6.37
N VAL A 155 -2.81 17.49 5.14
CA VAL A 155 -2.01 16.42 4.50
C VAL A 155 -1.54 16.77 3.10
N ALA A 156 -1.88 17.96 2.58
CA ALA A 156 -1.60 18.35 1.20
C ALA A 156 -0.13 18.20 0.82
N ASP A 157 0.79 18.51 1.72
CA ASP A 157 2.23 18.44 1.47
C ASP A 157 2.76 16.99 1.25
N PHE A 158 1.95 15.97 1.55
CA PHE A 158 2.33 14.56 1.39
C PHE A 158 1.81 13.93 0.09
N PHE A 159 1.00 14.65 -0.69
CA PHE A 159 0.39 14.16 -1.94
C PHE A 159 0.82 14.99 -3.15
N ASP A 160 0.93 14.36 -4.32
CA ASP A 160 1.29 14.99 -5.59
C ASP A 160 0.05 15.51 -6.32
#